data_f6203f9efa774e3ff4ca1114cdcfcb3c
#
_entry.id   f6203f9efa774e3ff4ca1114cdcfcb3c
#
_cell.length_a   1.000
_cell.length_b   1.000
_cell.length_c   1.000
_cell.angle_alpha   90.00
_cell.angle_beta   90.00
_cell.angle_gamma   90.00
#
_symmetry.space_group_name_H-M   'P 1'
#
loop_
_entity.id
_entity.type
_entity.pdbx_description
1 polymer ?
#
loop_
_entity_poly.entity_id
_entity_poly.type
_entity_poly.pdbx_seq_one_letter_code
_entity_poly.pdbx_strand_id
1 'polypeptide(L)'
;EDNTFEELDAQNIKKLQQEISRSDDLLDMANKAPVVKLVNGILFQALKQRSSDIHVQPREGDFVVRYRIDGLLQDVMTLPKSIQDAFLSRLKVMGKMDIAERRLPQDGTTSFVSAGREVDVRISSLPSIHGERIVMRLQDQSSGVKALSEIGLLPPHLKNMDRLLKMSHGIILVTGPTGAGKTTTLYGMLNELNQPDINIITLEDPVELSLAGVSQIQVAHKKGLSFAKGLRSIVRQDPDVIMVGEIRDLETARISIQSALTGHLVLSTLHTNDAISAITRLIDIGVEPSMINASVLGVIAQRLVRTLCPSCKTPIRRTEDQLLALSFSPKDFDGATLYEPVGCDECQHSGYNGRTALYEFFLLTQAVKNELHGEGSYPSIVDAAHKSGFKSLREDGIEKVKLGHTTPEEVFRVTQVSGY
;
A
#
# COMPACT_ATOMS: atom_id res chain seq x y z
N GLU A 1 -0.77 -10.53 30.62
CA GLU A 1 0.09 -9.89 29.59
C GLU A 1 -0.46 -8.55 29.08
N ASP A 2 -1.62 -8.11 29.54
CA ASP A 2 -2.27 -6.84 29.06
C ASP A 2 -1.76 -5.56 29.77
N ASN A 3 -0.91 -5.66 30.78
CA ASN A 3 -0.52 -4.52 31.63
C ASN A 3 0.84 -3.87 31.30
N THR A 4 1.52 -4.26 30.22
CA THR A 4 2.91 -3.85 29.97
C THR A 4 3.07 -2.39 29.50
N PHE A 5 2.02 -1.74 29.02
CA PHE A 5 2.10 -0.39 28.48
C PHE A 5 1.64 0.69 29.45
N GLU A 6 0.68 0.38 30.34
CA GLU A 6 0.28 1.29 31.44
C GLU A 6 1.38 1.46 32.48
N GLU A 7 2.34 0.51 32.54
CA GLU A 7 3.51 0.56 33.45
C GLU A 7 4.70 1.37 32.91
N LEU A 8 4.63 1.97 31.71
CA LEU A 8 5.64 2.93 31.23
C LEU A 8 5.42 4.32 31.87
N ASP A 9 5.22 4.32 33.16
CA ASP A 9 5.14 5.52 33.99
C ASP A 9 6.50 6.21 34.06
N ALA A 10 6.51 7.52 34.34
CA ALA A 10 7.72 8.35 34.45
C ALA A 10 8.78 7.74 35.42
N GLN A 11 8.34 6.92 36.41
CA GLN A 11 9.22 6.18 37.31
C GLN A 11 10.01 5.06 36.60
N ASN A 12 9.39 4.35 35.68
CA ASN A 12 10.05 3.27 34.92
C ASN A 12 11.05 3.80 33.90
N ILE A 13 10.76 4.95 33.29
CA ILE A 13 11.70 5.65 32.40
C ILE A 13 12.93 6.15 33.19
N LYS A 14 12.75 6.69 34.42
CA LYS A 14 13.87 7.08 35.29
C LYS A 14 14.73 5.89 35.72
N LYS A 15 14.12 4.75 36.08
CA LYS A 15 14.87 3.51 36.39
C LYS A 15 15.67 3.04 35.18
N LEU A 16 15.04 3.05 33.97
CA LEU A 16 15.69 2.72 32.73
C LEU A 16 16.91 3.61 32.46
N GLN A 17 16.79 4.92 32.66
CA GLN A 17 17.90 5.87 32.53
C GLN A 17 19.06 5.56 33.49
N GLN A 18 18.76 5.21 34.75
CA GLN A 18 19.77 4.86 35.74
C GLN A 18 20.48 3.53 35.43
N GLU A 19 19.78 2.56 34.89
CA GLU A 19 20.36 1.27 34.50
C GLU A 19 21.23 1.38 33.25
N ILE A 20 20.83 2.20 32.28
CA ILE A 20 21.59 2.44 31.02
C ILE A 20 22.88 3.22 31.35
N SER A 21 22.85 4.22 32.25
CA SER A 21 24.02 5.04 32.59
C SER A 21 25.16 4.28 33.27
N ARG A 22 24.97 3.01 33.61
CA ARG A 22 25.97 2.14 34.25
C ARG A 22 26.74 1.23 33.29
N SER A 23 26.54 1.32 32.01
CA SER A 23 27.17 0.48 31.00
C SER A 23 27.74 1.32 29.88
N ASP A 24 28.98 1.08 29.48
CA ASP A 24 29.66 1.76 28.38
C ASP A 24 29.59 0.93 27.06
N ASP A 25 29.14 -0.32 27.12
CA ASP A 25 29.01 -1.19 25.94
C ASP A 25 27.60 -1.10 25.34
N LEU A 26 27.54 -0.72 24.07
CA LEU A 26 26.28 -0.57 23.32
C LEU A 26 25.50 -1.88 23.18
N LEU A 27 26.18 -3.01 23.02
CA LEU A 27 25.55 -4.32 22.92
C LEU A 27 24.93 -4.74 24.25
N ASP A 28 25.65 -4.47 25.35
CA ASP A 28 25.18 -4.73 26.71
C ASP A 28 23.97 -3.85 27.03
N MET A 29 24.01 -2.55 26.69
CA MET A 29 22.89 -1.63 26.82
C MET A 29 21.67 -2.09 26.03
N ALA A 30 21.85 -2.56 24.79
CA ALA A 30 20.77 -3.03 23.90
C ALA A 30 20.05 -4.28 24.44
N ASN A 31 20.74 -5.11 25.21
CA ASN A 31 20.22 -6.37 25.74
C ASN A 31 19.67 -6.25 27.18
N LYS A 32 19.73 -5.08 27.81
CA LYS A 32 19.14 -4.87 29.14
C LYS A 32 17.65 -5.12 29.12
N ALA A 33 17.15 -5.86 30.09
CA ALA A 33 15.75 -6.26 30.19
C ALA A 33 14.74 -5.11 30.04
N PRO A 34 14.97 -3.90 30.61
CA PRO A 34 14.04 -2.79 30.43
C PRO A 34 13.99 -2.25 29.00
N VAL A 35 15.13 -2.21 28.26
CA VAL A 35 15.15 -1.78 26.85
C VAL A 35 14.41 -2.77 25.97
N VAL A 36 14.65 -4.07 26.21
CA VAL A 36 13.95 -5.16 25.49
C VAL A 36 12.44 -5.09 25.71
N LYS A 37 12.01 -4.89 26.96
CA LYS A 37 10.59 -4.73 27.31
C LYS A 37 9.96 -3.52 26.62
N LEU A 38 10.65 -2.37 26.61
CA LEU A 38 10.18 -1.15 25.95
C LEU A 38 9.98 -1.38 24.43
N VAL A 39 10.98 -1.95 23.76
CA VAL A 39 10.88 -2.22 22.31
C VAL A 39 9.75 -3.21 22.00
N ASN A 40 9.66 -4.30 22.79
CA ASN A 40 8.59 -5.29 22.60
C ASN A 40 7.21 -4.69 22.88
N GLY A 41 7.07 -3.85 23.89
CA GLY A 41 5.83 -3.13 24.19
C GLY A 41 5.39 -2.22 23.05
N ILE A 42 6.34 -1.46 22.46
CA ILE A 42 6.07 -0.61 21.28
C ILE A 42 5.60 -1.46 20.07
N LEU A 43 6.26 -2.58 19.79
CA LEU A 43 5.89 -3.49 18.71
C LEU A 43 4.50 -4.09 18.94
N PHE A 44 4.24 -4.59 20.15
CA PHE A 44 2.94 -5.17 20.50
C PHE A 44 1.80 -4.16 20.39
N GLN A 45 2.00 -2.95 20.92
CA GLN A 45 1.01 -1.87 20.83
C GLN A 45 0.76 -1.43 19.40
N ALA A 46 1.80 -1.37 18.56
CA ALA A 46 1.66 -1.06 17.14
C ALA A 46 0.79 -2.09 16.43
N LEU A 47 0.96 -3.39 16.74
CA LEU A 47 0.11 -4.45 16.19
C LEU A 47 -1.33 -4.36 16.69
N LYS A 48 -1.53 -4.13 17.99
CA LYS A 48 -2.86 -3.93 18.58
C LYS A 48 -3.60 -2.76 17.92
N GLN A 49 -2.86 -1.71 17.55
CA GLN A 49 -3.38 -0.54 16.83
C GLN A 49 -3.40 -0.70 15.31
N ARG A 50 -3.06 -1.87 14.78
CA ARG A 50 -3.03 -2.14 13.33
C ARG A 50 -2.14 -1.16 12.55
N SER A 51 -1.05 -0.75 13.18
CA SER A 51 -0.05 0.12 12.55
C SER A 51 0.66 -0.63 11.41
N SER A 52 0.83 0.03 10.28
CA SER A 52 1.62 -0.50 9.15
C SER A 52 3.10 -0.23 9.31
N ASP A 53 3.46 0.92 9.93
CA ASP A 53 4.85 1.33 10.10
C ASP A 53 5.02 2.00 11.48
N ILE A 54 6.18 1.75 12.11
CA ILE A 54 6.63 2.45 13.31
C ILE A 54 7.80 3.34 12.90
N HIS A 55 7.72 4.61 13.24
CA HIS A 55 8.78 5.58 13.00
C HIS A 55 9.41 5.97 14.31
N VAL A 56 10.72 5.86 14.42
CA VAL A 56 11.54 6.40 15.50
C VAL A 56 12.28 7.61 14.95
N GLN A 57 11.93 8.78 15.43
CA GLN A 57 12.42 10.04 14.88
C GLN A 57 13.17 10.84 15.95
N PRO A 58 14.51 10.92 15.88
CA PRO A 58 15.32 11.73 16.77
C PRO A 58 15.02 13.23 16.59
N ARG A 59 15.07 13.96 17.71
CA ARG A 59 14.98 15.40 17.82
C ARG A 59 16.17 15.92 18.63
N GLU A 60 16.28 17.21 18.83
CA GLU A 60 17.40 17.82 19.56
C GLU A 60 17.52 17.32 21.02
N GLY A 61 16.42 17.33 21.78
CA GLY A 61 16.37 16.95 23.20
C GLY A 61 15.75 15.59 23.52
N ASP A 62 15.06 14.99 22.56
CA ASP A 62 14.29 13.75 22.73
C ASP A 62 14.25 12.95 21.44
N PHE A 63 13.48 11.87 21.46
CA PHE A 63 13.04 11.21 20.23
C PHE A 63 11.58 10.78 20.34
N VAL A 64 10.85 10.81 19.23
CA VAL A 64 9.44 10.46 19.17
C VAL A 64 9.23 9.14 18.45
N VAL A 65 8.38 8.29 19.03
CA VAL A 65 7.85 7.09 18.40
C VAL A 65 6.47 7.43 17.81
N ARG A 66 6.29 7.13 16.54
CA ARG A 66 5.08 7.45 15.78
C ARG A 66 4.58 6.20 15.08
N TYR A 67 3.28 6.00 15.07
CA TYR A 67 2.65 4.91 14.32
C TYR A 67 1.97 5.44 13.08
N ARG A 68 2.04 4.66 11.99
CA ARG A 68 1.21 4.90 10.82
C ARG A 68 -0.01 4.00 10.89
N ILE A 69 -1.15 4.58 11.25
CA ILE A 69 -2.43 3.89 11.39
C ILE A 69 -3.34 4.38 10.26
N ASP A 70 -3.87 3.44 9.48
CA ASP A 70 -4.74 3.73 8.33
C ASP A 70 -4.17 4.80 7.37
N GLY A 71 -2.84 4.81 7.20
CA GLY A 71 -2.10 5.72 6.32
C GLY A 71 -1.70 7.05 6.96
N LEU A 72 -2.22 7.40 8.14
CA LEU A 72 -1.86 8.62 8.87
C LEU A 72 -0.81 8.35 9.94
N LEU A 73 0.13 9.28 10.07
CA LEU A 73 1.20 9.22 11.07
C LEU A 73 0.77 9.95 12.34
N GLN A 74 0.82 9.24 13.47
CA GLN A 74 0.39 9.74 14.78
C GLN A 74 1.54 9.63 15.78
N ASP A 75 1.73 10.66 16.61
CA ASP A 75 2.69 10.62 17.72
C ASP A 75 2.11 9.75 18.83
N VAL A 76 2.88 8.76 19.28
CA VAL A 76 2.44 7.80 20.31
C VAL A 76 3.18 8.03 21.62
N MET A 77 4.48 8.26 21.53
CA MET A 77 5.32 8.37 22.71
C MET A 77 6.52 9.28 22.42
N THR A 78 6.87 10.12 23.38
CA THR A 78 8.12 10.89 23.40
C THR A 78 9.03 10.33 24.48
N LEU A 79 10.26 10.02 24.13
CA LEU A 79 11.25 9.39 24.99
C LEU A 79 12.50 10.28 25.12
N PRO A 80 13.14 10.31 26.30
CA PRO A 80 14.31 11.15 26.52
C PRO A 80 15.53 10.68 25.72
N LYS A 81 16.34 11.61 25.28
CA LYS A 81 17.55 11.34 24.47
C LYS A 81 18.54 10.41 25.16
N SER A 82 18.58 10.39 26.49
CA SER A 82 19.49 9.55 27.28
C SER A 82 19.31 8.04 27.07
N ILE A 83 18.15 7.59 26.58
CA ILE A 83 17.91 6.17 26.26
C ILE A 83 17.96 5.88 24.78
N GLN A 84 18.15 6.92 23.92
CA GLN A 84 18.08 6.79 22.47
C GLN A 84 19.08 5.77 21.94
N ASP A 85 20.33 5.83 22.35
CA ASP A 85 21.38 4.94 21.83
C ASP A 85 21.13 3.49 22.16
N ALA A 86 20.71 3.18 23.39
CA ALA A 86 20.34 1.82 23.79
C ALA A 86 19.13 1.31 23.01
N PHE A 87 18.13 2.17 22.79
CA PHE A 87 16.92 1.85 22.04
C PHE A 87 17.23 1.56 20.56
N LEU A 88 17.99 2.43 19.90
CA LEU A 88 18.39 2.25 18.49
C LEU A 88 19.28 1.03 18.32
N SER A 89 20.24 0.81 19.25
CA SER A 89 21.10 -0.39 19.25
C SER A 89 20.28 -1.66 19.34
N ARG A 90 19.23 -1.70 20.19
CA ARG A 90 18.32 -2.85 20.27
C ARG A 90 17.61 -3.12 18.95
N LEU A 91 17.11 -2.10 18.26
CA LEU A 91 16.47 -2.26 16.96
C LEU A 91 17.45 -2.76 15.90
N LYS A 92 18.71 -2.29 15.93
CA LYS A 92 19.78 -2.79 15.04
C LYS A 92 20.13 -4.25 15.32
N VAL A 93 20.24 -4.64 16.59
CA VAL A 93 20.45 -6.06 16.97
C VAL A 93 19.33 -6.93 16.43
N MET A 94 18.09 -6.52 16.62
CA MET A 94 16.93 -7.24 16.09
C MET A 94 16.98 -7.38 14.56
N GLY A 95 17.36 -6.32 13.86
CA GLY A 95 17.46 -6.28 12.40
C GLY A 95 18.74 -6.92 11.86
N LYS A 96 19.62 -7.46 12.72
CA LYS A 96 20.95 -8.02 12.34
C LYS A 96 21.82 -6.99 11.61
N MET A 97 21.73 -5.73 12.02
CA MET A 97 22.50 -4.60 11.49
C MET A 97 23.75 -4.34 12.34
N ASP A 98 24.72 -3.62 11.77
CA ASP A 98 25.92 -3.19 12.49
C ASP A 98 25.57 -2.06 13.48
N ILE A 99 25.82 -2.31 14.77
CA ILE A 99 25.55 -1.37 15.86
C ILE A 99 26.55 -0.21 15.86
N ALA A 100 27.79 -0.48 15.46
CA ALA A 100 28.89 0.48 15.47
C ALA A 100 28.79 1.49 14.31
N GLU A 101 28.26 1.09 13.16
CA GLU A 101 28.11 1.97 12.01
C GLU A 101 26.85 2.85 12.16
N ARG A 102 27.04 4.16 12.29
CA ARG A 102 25.96 5.15 12.50
C ARG A 102 25.89 6.23 11.41
N ARG A 103 26.80 6.15 10.42
CA ARG A 103 26.96 7.17 9.37
C ARG A 103 26.39 6.75 8.03
N LEU A 104 26.11 5.47 7.86
CA LEU A 104 25.61 4.90 6.61
C LEU A 104 24.20 4.32 6.82
N PRO A 105 23.33 4.40 5.79
CA PRO A 105 22.04 3.73 5.82
C PRO A 105 22.21 2.22 5.95
N GLN A 106 21.31 1.57 6.71
CA GLN A 106 21.29 0.13 6.87
C GLN A 106 19.84 -0.38 6.79
N ASP A 107 19.69 -1.56 6.20
CA ASP A 107 18.43 -2.28 6.14
C ASP A 107 18.58 -3.65 6.81
N GLY A 108 17.59 -4.04 7.59
CA GLY A 108 17.55 -5.30 8.29
C GLY A 108 16.17 -5.90 8.32
N THR A 109 16.09 -7.18 8.68
CA THR A 109 14.82 -7.89 8.80
C THR A 109 14.82 -8.74 10.06
N THR A 110 13.66 -8.84 10.68
CA THR A 110 13.42 -9.75 11.81
C THR A 110 11.98 -10.24 11.73
N SER A 111 11.66 -11.32 12.43
CA SER A 111 10.28 -11.75 12.65
C SER A 111 10.04 -11.97 14.14
N PHE A 112 8.80 -11.87 14.57
CA PHE A 112 8.38 -12.23 15.91
C PHE A 112 6.96 -12.78 15.91
N VAL A 113 6.63 -13.55 16.94
CA VAL A 113 5.30 -14.12 17.10
C VAL A 113 4.54 -13.33 18.15
N SER A 114 3.36 -12.85 17.80
CA SER A 114 2.44 -12.15 18.73
C SER A 114 1.05 -12.77 18.64
N ALA A 115 0.50 -13.21 19.76
CA ALA A 115 -0.81 -13.86 19.81
C ALA A 115 -1.00 -15.02 18.80
N GLY A 116 0.06 -15.80 18.58
CA GLY A 116 0.07 -16.91 17.62
C GLY A 116 0.20 -16.51 16.14
N ARG A 117 0.43 -15.22 15.85
CA ARG A 117 0.65 -14.70 14.50
C ARG A 117 2.11 -14.38 14.29
N GLU A 118 2.65 -14.80 13.16
CA GLU A 118 3.99 -14.42 12.74
C GLU A 118 3.95 -13.08 12.01
N VAL A 119 4.79 -12.16 12.47
CA VAL A 119 4.90 -10.81 11.92
C VAL A 119 6.32 -10.57 11.47
N ASP A 120 6.48 -10.30 10.20
CA ASP A 120 7.74 -9.86 9.64
C ASP A 120 7.92 -8.36 9.85
N VAL A 121 9.15 -7.97 10.19
CA VAL A 121 9.52 -6.57 10.39
C VAL A 121 10.71 -6.24 9.50
N ARG A 122 10.51 -5.31 8.59
CA ARG A 122 11.61 -4.71 7.82
C ARG A 122 12.02 -3.42 8.51
N ILE A 123 13.28 -3.31 8.85
CA ILE A 123 13.86 -2.20 9.60
C ILE A 123 14.82 -1.46 8.70
N SER A 124 14.60 -0.16 8.52
CA SER A 124 15.53 0.72 7.80
C SER A 124 16.03 1.81 8.73
N SER A 125 17.36 1.97 8.81
CA SER A 125 18.04 3.01 9.57
C SER A 125 18.69 4.01 8.63
N LEU A 126 18.50 5.30 8.93
CA LEU A 126 19.04 6.41 8.17
C LEU A 126 19.67 7.44 9.11
N PRO A 127 20.95 7.83 8.94
CA PRO A 127 21.58 8.88 9.70
C PRO A 127 20.85 10.23 9.54
N SER A 128 20.68 10.94 10.65
CA SER A 128 20.16 12.30 10.66
C SER A 128 20.96 13.18 11.62
N ILE A 129 20.73 14.51 11.60
CA ILE A 129 21.49 15.48 12.42
C ILE A 129 21.35 15.26 13.92
N HIS A 130 20.24 14.68 14.38
CA HIS A 130 19.97 14.44 15.80
C HIS A 130 20.16 12.98 16.21
N GLY A 131 20.64 12.11 15.32
CA GLY A 131 20.82 10.66 15.51
C GLY A 131 20.20 9.85 14.38
N GLU A 132 20.24 8.53 14.47
CA GLU A 132 19.67 7.66 13.43
C GLU A 132 18.16 7.64 13.52
N ARG A 133 17.51 7.91 12.40
CA ARG A 133 16.07 7.68 12.20
C ARG A 133 15.84 6.23 11.81
N ILE A 134 14.89 5.55 12.47
CA ILE A 134 14.52 4.19 12.10
C ILE A 134 13.05 4.14 11.68
N VAL A 135 12.78 3.37 10.65
CA VAL A 135 11.42 3.00 10.24
C VAL A 135 11.32 1.49 10.26
N MET A 136 10.30 0.98 10.92
CA MET A 136 9.98 -0.45 10.97
C MET A 136 8.65 -0.67 10.26
N ARG A 137 8.64 -1.42 9.17
CA ARG A 137 7.42 -1.85 8.49
C ARG A 137 6.98 -3.19 9.04
N LEU A 138 5.73 -3.25 9.50
CA LEU A 138 5.12 -4.45 10.05
C LEU A 138 4.32 -5.16 8.97
N GLN A 139 4.53 -6.47 8.84
CA GLN A 139 3.89 -7.29 7.82
C GLN A 139 3.31 -8.54 8.49
N ASP A 140 2.00 -8.52 8.74
CA ASP A 140 1.27 -9.66 9.32
C ASP A 140 1.07 -10.71 8.23
N GLN A 141 1.77 -11.83 8.34
CA GLN A 141 1.69 -12.97 7.41
C GLN A 141 0.41 -13.78 7.57
N SER A 142 -0.31 -13.61 8.69
CA SER A 142 -1.50 -14.41 9.01
C SER A 142 -2.78 -13.90 8.33
N SER A 143 -2.78 -12.69 7.80
CA SER A 143 -3.99 -12.04 7.27
C SER A 143 -4.47 -12.62 5.93
N GLY A 144 -3.68 -13.50 5.29
CA GLY A 144 -4.04 -14.14 4.03
C GLY A 144 -4.28 -13.17 2.87
N VAL A 145 -4.69 -13.73 1.73
CA VAL A 145 -5.09 -12.95 0.57
C VAL A 145 -6.56 -12.56 0.69
N LYS A 146 -6.86 -11.27 0.58
CA LYS A 146 -8.23 -10.78 0.57
C LYS A 146 -8.91 -11.12 -0.76
N ALA A 147 -10.14 -11.60 -0.69
CA ALA A 147 -10.98 -11.78 -1.87
C ALA A 147 -11.27 -10.42 -2.54
N LEU A 148 -11.52 -10.43 -3.85
CA LEU A 148 -11.85 -9.21 -4.60
C LEU A 148 -13.11 -8.51 -4.06
N SER A 149 -14.04 -9.24 -3.48
CA SER A 149 -15.24 -8.70 -2.83
C SER A 149 -14.94 -7.94 -1.52
N GLU A 150 -13.80 -8.20 -0.88
CA GLU A 150 -13.43 -7.62 0.43
C GLU A 150 -12.56 -6.36 0.33
N ILE A 151 -12.05 -6.05 -0.88
CA ILE A 151 -11.15 -4.92 -1.08
C ILE A 151 -11.87 -3.63 -1.49
N GLY A 152 -13.21 -3.61 -1.44
CA GLY A 152 -14.02 -2.43 -1.69
C GLY A 152 -14.47 -2.22 -3.13
N LEU A 153 -14.39 -3.25 -3.98
CA LEU A 153 -14.97 -3.22 -5.32
C LEU A 153 -16.50 -3.20 -5.24
N LEU A 154 -17.12 -2.19 -5.85
CA LEU A 154 -18.57 -2.14 -5.99
C LEU A 154 -19.04 -3.15 -7.06
N PRO A 155 -20.33 -3.55 -7.09
CA PRO A 155 -20.82 -4.56 -8.03
C PRO A 155 -20.49 -4.29 -9.50
N PRO A 156 -20.54 -3.05 -10.03
CA PRO A 156 -20.09 -2.79 -11.41
C PRO A 156 -18.60 -3.07 -11.63
N HIS A 157 -17.77 -2.78 -10.62
CA HIS A 157 -16.33 -3.03 -10.67
C HIS A 157 -16.03 -4.53 -10.63
N LEU A 158 -16.71 -5.28 -9.79
CA LEU A 158 -16.59 -6.75 -9.74
C LEU A 158 -16.95 -7.39 -11.08
N LYS A 159 -18.01 -6.90 -11.75
CA LYS A 159 -18.40 -7.36 -13.10
C LYS A 159 -17.32 -7.07 -14.13
N ASN A 160 -16.71 -5.88 -14.10
CA ASN A 160 -15.62 -5.52 -15.00
C ASN A 160 -14.37 -6.36 -14.73
N MET A 161 -14.05 -6.58 -13.43
CA MET A 161 -12.93 -7.43 -13.02
C MET A 161 -13.11 -8.87 -13.52
N ASP A 162 -14.26 -9.49 -13.28
CA ASP A 162 -14.60 -10.83 -13.76
C ASP A 162 -14.44 -10.95 -15.29
N ARG A 163 -14.90 -9.92 -16.03
CA ARG A 163 -14.72 -9.87 -17.49
C ARG A 163 -13.26 -9.84 -17.90
N LEU A 164 -12.44 -9.01 -17.21
CA LEU A 164 -11.00 -8.90 -17.50
C LEU A 164 -10.26 -10.20 -17.19
N LEU A 165 -10.56 -10.84 -16.07
CA LEU A 165 -9.90 -12.09 -15.63
C LEU A 165 -10.27 -13.30 -16.50
N LYS A 166 -11.39 -13.26 -17.21
CA LYS A 166 -11.80 -14.31 -18.17
C LYS A 166 -11.14 -14.17 -19.54
N MET A 167 -10.35 -13.12 -19.77
CA MET A 167 -9.61 -12.98 -21.03
C MET A 167 -8.45 -13.98 -21.07
N SER A 168 -8.28 -14.65 -22.20
CA SER A 168 -7.21 -15.64 -22.38
C SER A 168 -5.82 -15.02 -22.50
N HIS A 169 -5.72 -13.76 -22.92
CA HIS A 169 -4.46 -13.05 -23.12
C HIS A 169 -4.68 -11.53 -23.09
N GLY A 170 -3.62 -10.79 -22.85
CA GLY A 170 -3.62 -9.34 -22.78
C GLY A 170 -2.98 -8.84 -21.49
N ILE A 171 -2.96 -7.53 -21.28
CA ILE A 171 -2.38 -6.89 -20.10
C ILE A 171 -3.47 -6.20 -19.30
N ILE A 172 -3.52 -6.48 -18.00
CA ILE A 172 -4.29 -5.73 -17.01
C ILE A 172 -3.29 -4.97 -16.13
N LEU A 173 -3.45 -3.66 -16.07
CA LEU A 173 -2.58 -2.79 -15.27
C LEU A 173 -3.31 -2.27 -14.04
N VAL A 174 -2.64 -2.31 -12.89
CA VAL A 174 -3.10 -1.66 -11.66
C VAL A 174 -2.19 -0.48 -11.37
N THR A 175 -2.74 0.71 -11.21
CA THR A 175 -1.95 1.92 -10.97
C THR A 175 -2.37 2.67 -9.72
N GLY A 176 -1.50 3.51 -9.23
CA GLY A 176 -1.68 4.33 -8.03
C GLY A 176 -0.36 4.58 -7.30
N PRO A 177 -0.32 5.49 -6.34
CA PRO A 177 0.89 5.77 -5.55
C PRO A 177 1.28 4.58 -4.69
N THR A 178 2.44 4.70 -4.04
CA THR A 178 2.85 3.76 -3.00
C THR A 178 1.82 3.73 -1.88
N GLY A 179 1.47 2.53 -1.42
CA GLY A 179 0.45 2.35 -0.38
C GLY A 179 -1.00 2.43 -0.87
N ALA A 180 -1.26 2.52 -2.18
CA ALA A 180 -2.62 2.49 -2.74
C ALA A 180 -3.29 1.11 -2.68
N GLY A 181 -2.59 0.06 -2.28
CA GLY A 181 -3.13 -1.30 -2.19
C GLY A 181 -3.02 -2.12 -3.48
N LYS A 182 -2.17 -1.71 -4.43
CA LYS A 182 -2.00 -2.40 -5.73
C LYS A 182 -1.69 -3.90 -5.58
N THR A 183 -0.74 -4.24 -4.73
CA THR A 183 -0.36 -5.64 -4.46
C THR A 183 -1.53 -6.45 -3.93
N THR A 184 -2.34 -5.89 -3.03
CA THR A 184 -3.55 -6.55 -2.50
C THR A 184 -4.54 -6.86 -3.62
N THR A 185 -4.75 -5.93 -4.55
CA THR A 185 -5.64 -6.12 -5.71
C THR A 185 -5.08 -7.18 -6.67
N LEU A 186 -3.77 -7.13 -6.98
CA LEU A 186 -3.12 -8.14 -7.82
C LEU A 186 -3.20 -9.53 -7.19
N TYR A 187 -2.95 -9.65 -5.90
CA TYR A 187 -3.04 -10.93 -5.20
C TYR A 187 -4.48 -11.46 -5.15
N GLY A 188 -5.46 -10.57 -5.01
CA GLY A 188 -6.87 -10.94 -5.15
C GLY A 188 -7.20 -11.47 -6.54
N MET A 189 -6.65 -10.85 -7.60
CA MET A 189 -6.79 -11.35 -8.98
C MET A 189 -6.11 -12.71 -9.16
N LEU A 190 -4.87 -12.86 -8.67
CA LEU A 190 -4.15 -14.13 -8.74
C LEU A 190 -4.89 -15.25 -8.01
N ASN A 191 -5.45 -14.95 -6.84
CA ASN A 191 -6.24 -15.94 -6.08
C ASN A 191 -7.51 -16.39 -6.82
N GLU A 192 -8.17 -15.48 -7.55
CA GLU A 192 -9.34 -15.82 -8.38
C GLU A 192 -8.95 -16.67 -9.60
N LEU A 193 -7.79 -16.40 -10.20
CA LEU A 193 -7.24 -17.12 -11.35
C LEU A 193 -6.60 -18.46 -10.99
N ASN A 194 -6.28 -18.69 -9.71
CA ASN A 194 -5.50 -19.83 -9.27
C ASN A 194 -6.34 -21.13 -9.25
N GLN A 195 -6.42 -21.74 -10.40
CA GLN A 195 -7.11 -23.02 -10.63
C GLN A 195 -6.08 -24.14 -10.89
N PRO A 196 -6.42 -25.42 -10.68
CA PRO A 196 -5.46 -26.53 -10.82
C PRO A 196 -4.86 -26.68 -12.23
N ASP A 197 -5.53 -26.18 -13.27
CA ASP A 197 -5.15 -26.24 -14.66
C ASP A 197 -4.50 -24.95 -15.19
N ILE A 198 -4.25 -23.96 -14.31
CA ILE A 198 -3.64 -22.67 -14.66
C ILE A 198 -2.25 -22.54 -14.08
N ASN A 199 -1.24 -22.38 -14.92
CA ASN A 199 0.13 -22.14 -14.50
C ASN A 199 0.39 -20.62 -14.27
N ILE A 200 0.49 -20.21 -13.02
CA ILE A 200 0.70 -18.82 -12.62
C ILE A 200 2.14 -18.62 -12.15
N ILE A 201 2.84 -17.67 -12.77
CA ILE A 201 4.20 -17.31 -12.37
C ILE A 201 4.29 -15.81 -12.09
N THR A 202 4.86 -15.43 -10.96
CA THR A 202 5.08 -14.03 -10.59
C THR A 202 6.54 -13.65 -10.54
N LEU A 203 6.83 -12.38 -10.76
CA LEU A 203 8.15 -11.77 -10.58
C LEU A 203 8.01 -10.49 -9.76
N GLU A 204 8.56 -10.47 -8.55
CA GLU A 204 8.27 -9.46 -7.52
C GLU A 204 9.53 -8.89 -6.86
N ASP A 205 9.45 -7.67 -6.31
CA ASP A 205 10.56 -7.01 -5.61
C ASP A 205 10.07 -6.26 -4.36
N PRO A 206 9.99 -6.95 -3.22
CA PRO A 206 10.07 -8.40 -3.01
C PRO A 206 8.70 -9.10 -3.07
N VAL A 207 8.67 -10.42 -2.88
CA VAL A 207 7.43 -11.16 -2.58
C VAL A 207 6.88 -10.71 -1.23
N GLU A 208 5.60 -10.30 -1.18
CA GLU A 208 4.98 -9.79 0.05
C GLU A 208 4.29 -10.88 0.87
N LEU A 209 3.58 -11.80 0.22
CA LEU A 209 2.91 -12.95 0.83
C LEU A 209 3.13 -14.18 -0.04
N SER A 210 3.27 -15.35 0.57
CA SER A 210 3.34 -16.62 -0.15
C SER A 210 1.94 -17.06 -0.60
N LEU A 211 1.78 -17.35 -1.88
CA LEU A 211 0.54 -17.82 -2.49
C LEU A 211 0.65 -19.31 -2.81
N ALA A 212 -0.18 -20.14 -2.17
CA ALA A 212 -0.21 -21.56 -2.49
C ALA A 212 -0.65 -21.75 -3.96
N GLY A 213 0.02 -22.63 -4.70
CA GLY A 213 -0.29 -22.89 -6.11
C GLY A 213 0.31 -21.91 -7.11
N VAL A 214 1.01 -20.85 -6.67
CA VAL A 214 1.65 -19.83 -7.52
C VAL A 214 3.17 -19.95 -7.43
N SER A 215 3.85 -19.93 -8.57
CA SER A 215 5.32 -19.90 -8.63
C SER A 215 5.82 -18.46 -8.51
N GLN A 216 6.24 -18.05 -7.33
CA GLN A 216 6.67 -16.69 -7.03
C GLN A 216 8.19 -16.55 -7.08
N ILE A 217 8.68 -15.65 -7.94
CA ILE A 217 10.12 -15.40 -8.14
C ILE A 217 10.44 -14.01 -7.61
N GLN A 218 11.42 -13.94 -6.71
CA GLN A 218 11.88 -12.66 -6.19
C GLN A 218 13.06 -12.13 -6.99
N VAL A 219 13.00 -10.86 -7.40
CA VAL A 219 14.10 -10.12 -8.00
C VAL A 219 15.30 -10.10 -7.06
N ALA A 220 16.50 -10.26 -7.61
CA ALA A 220 17.74 -10.30 -6.86
C ALA A 220 18.82 -9.47 -7.57
N HIS A 221 18.74 -8.16 -7.48
CA HIS A 221 19.63 -7.21 -8.16
C HIS A 221 21.11 -7.50 -7.91
N LYS A 222 21.49 -7.83 -6.66
CA LYS A 222 22.86 -8.19 -6.30
C LYS A 222 23.38 -9.45 -7.03
N LYS A 223 22.48 -10.35 -7.46
CA LYS A 223 22.77 -11.55 -8.24
C LYS A 223 22.53 -11.36 -9.75
N GLY A 224 22.20 -10.16 -10.18
CA GLY A 224 21.92 -9.82 -11.59
C GLY A 224 20.58 -10.34 -12.12
N LEU A 225 19.60 -10.68 -11.26
CA LEU A 225 18.24 -11.01 -11.64
C LEU A 225 17.38 -9.75 -11.55
N SER A 226 17.14 -9.11 -12.70
CA SER A 226 16.24 -7.98 -12.88
C SER A 226 14.86 -8.42 -13.36
N PHE A 227 13.88 -7.50 -13.37
CA PHE A 227 12.55 -7.76 -13.95
C PHE A 227 12.64 -8.23 -15.40
N ALA A 228 13.35 -7.51 -16.28
CA ALA A 228 13.49 -7.89 -17.68
C ALA A 228 14.12 -9.27 -17.87
N LYS A 229 15.20 -9.58 -17.11
CA LYS A 229 15.90 -10.87 -17.20
C LYS A 229 15.04 -12.03 -16.68
N GLY A 230 14.35 -11.83 -15.55
CA GLY A 230 13.43 -12.81 -14.99
C GLY A 230 12.27 -13.11 -15.93
N LEU A 231 11.64 -12.07 -16.47
CA LEU A 231 10.50 -12.20 -17.37
C LEU A 231 10.87 -12.97 -18.65
N ARG A 232 12.06 -12.73 -19.25
CA ARG A 232 12.53 -13.51 -20.39
C ARG A 232 12.66 -15.02 -20.09
N SER A 233 12.90 -15.37 -18.84
CA SER A 233 12.98 -16.78 -18.44
C SER A 233 11.58 -17.35 -18.16
N ILE A 234 10.70 -16.56 -17.57
CA ILE A 234 9.32 -16.95 -17.24
C ILE A 234 8.54 -17.36 -18.48
N VAL A 235 8.65 -16.61 -19.57
CA VAL A 235 7.93 -16.93 -20.83
C VAL A 235 8.30 -18.27 -21.46
N ARG A 236 9.37 -18.92 -20.98
CA ARG A 236 9.79 -20.26 -21.41
C ARG A 236 9.40 -21.37 -20.41
N GLN A 237 8.59 -21.03 -19.41
CA GLN A 237 8.12 -21.95 -18.36
C GLN A 237 6.66 -22.33 -18.55
N ASP A 238 6.13 -22.15 -19.77
CA ASP A 238 4.74 -22.46 -20.16
C ASP A 238 3.70 -21.83 -19.20
N PRO A 239 3.77 -20.51 -18.92
CA PRO A 239 2.82 -19.85 -18.06
C PRO A 239 1.53 -19.52 -18.78
N ASP A 240 0.38 -19.65 -18.12
CA ASP A 240 -0.89 -19.09 -18.59
C ASP A 240 -1.04 -17.64 -18.12
N VAL A 241 -0.64 -17.38 -16.86
CA VAL A 241 -0.71 -16.07 -16.23
C VAL A 241 0.66 -15.65 -15.72
N ILE A 242 1.06 -14.44 -16.07
CA ILE A 242 2.32 -13.82 -15.62
C ILE A 242 1.98 -12.57 -14.82
N MET A 243 2.47 -12.46 -13.58
CA MET A 243 2.42 -11.21 -12.84
C MET A 243 3.82 -10.60 -12.76
N VAL A 244 3.97 -9.37 -13.24
CA VAL A 244 5.18 -8.56 -13.12
C VAL A 244 4.92 -7.48 -12.09
N GLY A 245 5.64 -7.49 -10.98
CA GLY A 245 5.40 -6.59 -9.85
C GLY A 245 5.22 -5.14 -10.28
N GLU A 246 6.07 -4.67 -11.18
CA GLU A 246 5.93 -3.34 -11.77
C GLU A 246 6.68 -3.21 -13.12
N ILE A 247 6.21 -2.28 -13.96
CA ILE A 247 6.88 -1.86 -15.20
C ILE A 247 7.49 -0.47 -14.98
N ARG A 248 8.83 -0.41 -14.93
CA ARG A 248 9.57 0.86 -14.75
C ARG A 248 10.28 1.33 -16.01
N ASP A 249 10.62 0.42 -16.90
CA ASP A 249 11.48 0.65 -18.06
C ASP A 249 10.90 0.02 -19.33
N LEU A 250 11.41 0.50 -20.50
CA LEU A 250 10.97 0.06 -21.81
C LEU A 250 11.23 -1.44 -22.06
N GLU A 251 12.31 -1.98 -21.51
CA GLU A 251 12.67 -3.38 -21.74
C GLU A 251 11.64 -4.31 -21.10
N THR A 252 11.30 -4.05 -19.82
CA THR A 252 10.25 -4.80 -19.10
C THR A 252 8.88 -4.63 -19.78
N ALA A 253 8.54 -3.39 -20.21
CA ALA A 253 7.30 -3.11 -20.91
C ALA A 253 7.17 -3.91 -22.20
N ARG A 254 8.22 -3.91 -23.04
CA ARG A 254 8.23 -4.64 -24.32
C ARG A 254 8.04 -6.14 -24.13
N ILE A 255 8.75 -6.76 -23.16
CA ILE A 255 8.62 -8.20 -22.93
C ILE A 255 7.21 -8.52 -22.41
N SER A 256 6.65 -7.71 -21.51
CA SER A 256 5.28 -7.87 -21.00
C SER A 256 4.24 -7.81 -22.13
N ILE A 257 4.36 -6.81 -23.00
CA ILE A 257 3.49 -6.63 -24.18
C ILE A 257 3.62 -7.82 -25.12
N GLN A 258 4.85 -8.25 -25.42
CA GLN A 258 5.07 -9.39 -26.29
C GLN A 258 4.49 -10.67 -25.71
N SER A 259 4.63 -10.90 -24.40
CA SER A 259 4.00 -12.03 -23.71
C SER A 259 2.48 -12.01 -23.88
N ALA A 260 1.87 -10.84 -23.68
CA ALA A 260 0.42 -10.67 -23.86
C ALA A 260 -0.02 -10.95 -25.30
N LEU A 261 0.74 -10.50 -26.30
CA LEU A 261 0.42 -10.72 -27.73
C LEU A 261 0.64 -12.18 -28.15
N THR A 262 1.47 -12.92 -27.44
CA THR A 262 1.76 -14.35 -27.71
C THR A 262 0.89 -15.32 -26.92
N GLY A 263 -0.16 -14.85 -26.21
CA GLY A 263 -1.18 -15.73 -25.63
C GLY A 263 -1.22 -15.79 -24.11
N HIS A 264 -0.48 -14.94 -23.40
CA HIS A 264 -0.45 -14.95 -21.93
C HIS A 264 -1.32 -13.81 -21.34
N LEU A 265 -1.97 -14.07 -20.22
CA LEU A 265 -2.58 -13.01 -19.41
C LEU A 265 -1.50 -12.39 -18.50
N VAL A 266 -1.22 -11.11 -18.71
CA VAL A 266 -0.19 -10.39 -17.95
C VAL A 266 -0.83 -9.42 -16.97
N LEU A 267 -0.46 -9.51 -15.70
CA LEU A 267 -0.86 -8.58 -14.64
C LEU A 267 0.36 -7.75 -14.24
N SER A 268 0.23 -6.42 -14.14
CA SER A 268 1.36 -5.60 -13.69
C SER A 268 0.91 -4.30 -13.03
N THR A 269 1.88 -3.55 -12.47
CA THR A 269 1.62 -2.22 -11.90
C THR A 269 2.39 -1.12 -12.61
N LEU A 270 1.80 0.07 -12.51
CA LEU A 270 2.44 1.35 -12.82
C LEU A 270 2.30 2.31 -11.64
N HIS A 271 3.03 3.43 -11.70
CA HIS A 271 2.93 4.51 -10.73
C HIS A 271 2.42 5.78 -11.41
N THR A 272 1.11 5.85 -11.65
CA THR A 272 0.41 7.03 -12.17
C THR A 272 -0.74 7.41 -11.25
N ASN A 273 -1.24 8.63 -11.39
CA ASN A 273 -2.28 9.15 -10.50
C ASN A 273 -3.68 8.70 -10.88
N ASP A 274 -3.94 8.40 -12.12
CA ASP A 274 -5.20 7.95 -12.69
C ASP A 274 -4.94 6.86 -13.75
N ALA A 275 -6.01 6.24 -14.25
CA ALA A 275 -5.90 5.11 -15.16
C ALA A 275 -5.53 5.54 -16.59
N ILE A 276 -5.97 6.71 -17.04
CA ILE A 276 -5.69 7.20 -18.40
C ILE A 276 -4.23 7.61 -18.51
N SER A 277 -3.68 8.27 -17.48
CA SER A 277 -2.26 8.62 -17.40
C SER A 277 -1.32 7.41 -17.46
N ALA A 278 -1.81 6.21 -17.15
CA ALA A 278 -1.01 5.00 -17.31
C ALA A 278 -0.70 4.70 -18.79
N ILE A 279 -1.62 5.01 -19.69
CA ILE A 279 -1.39 4.88 -21.14
C ILE A 279 -0.32 5.88 -21.59
N THR A 280 -0.45 7.14 -21.19
CA THR A 280 0.56 8.17 -21.48
C THR A 280 1.93 7.75 -20.93
N ARG A 281 1.97 7.20 -19.71
CA ARG A 281 3.21 6.72 -19.10
C ARG A 281 3.88 5.61 -19.91
N LEU A 282 3.11 4.68 -20.46
CA LEU A 282 3.66 3.65 -21.37
C LEU A 282 4.24 4.27 -22.63
N ILE A 283 3.59 5.28 -23.21
CA ILE A 283 4.09 6.01 -24.38
C ILE A 283 5.40 6.76 -24.01
N ASP A 284 5.44 7.43 -22.87
CA ASP A 284 6.60 8.20 -22.39
C ASP A 284 7.85 7.32 -22.20
N ILE A 285 7.68 6.08 -21.75
CA ILE A 285 8.79 5.12 -21.64
C ILE A 285 9.19 4.48 -22.98
N GLY A 286 8.50 4.86 -24.09
CA GLY A 286 8.84 4.45 -25.46
C GLY A 286 8.07 3.27 -26.01
N VAL A 287 6.90 2.93 -25.44
CA VAL A 287 6.00 1.92 -26.03
C VAL A 287 5.17 2.54 -27.15
N GLU A 288 5.13 1.90 -28.30
CA GLU A 288 4.32 2.35 -29.44
C GLU A 288 2.82 2.25 -29.13
N PRO A 289 2.00 3.29 -29.45
CA PRO A 289 0.54 3.27 -29.22
C PRO A 289 -0.16 2.06 -29.85
N SER A 290 0.29 1.61 -31.01
CA SER A 290 -0.23 0.41 -31.69
C SER A 290 -0.09 -0.85 -30.83
N MET A 291 1.03 -1.00 -30.11
CA MET A 291 1.28 -2.12 -29.21
C MET A 291 0.41 -2.05 -27.95
N ILE A 292 0.22 -0.85 -27.40
CA ILE A 292 -0.68 -0.63 -26.26
C ILE A 292 -2.10 -1.05 -26.66
N ASN A 293 -2.59 -0.57 -27.78
CA ASN A 293 -3.90 -0.88 -28.32
C ASN A 293 -4.16 -2.37 -28.56
N ALA A 294 -3.12 -3.07 -29.01
CA ALA A 294 -3.23 -4.50 -29.29
C ALA A 294 -3.19 -5.38 -28.03
N SER A 295 -2.50 -4.93 -26.97
CA SER A 295 -2.20 -5.78 -25.81
C SER A 295 -2.93 -5.39 -24.54
N VAL A 296 -3.17 -4.10 -24.26
CA VAL A 296 -3.78 -3.66 -23.00
C VAL A 296 -5.29 -3.87 -23.04
N LEU A 297 -5.81 -4.58 -22.04
CA LEU A 297 -7.25 -4.84 -21.86
C LEU A 297 -7.91 -3.72 -21.04
N GLY A 298 -7.21 -3.28 -20.00
CA GLY A 298 -7.68 -2.23 -19.12
C GLY A 298 -6.65 -1.80 -18.10
N VAL A 299 -6.90 -0.64 -17.53
CA VAL A 299 -6.13 -0.07 -16.45
C VAL A 299 -7.05 0.22 -15.26
N ILE A 300 -6.63 -0.16 -14.08
CA ILE A 300 -7.36 0.03 -12.83
C ILE A 300 -6.55 0.97 -11.94
N ALA A 301 -6.99 2.22 -11.82
CA ALA A 301 -6.40 3.11 -10.84
C ALA A 301 -7.08 2.95 -9.48
N GLN A 302 -6.31 3.08 -8.42
CA GLN A 302 -6.83 2.96 -7.06
C GLN A 302 -6.18 3.90 -6.05
N ARG A 303 -6.97 4.24 -5.02
CA ARG A 303 -6.58 5.00 -3.84
C ARG A 303 -7.21 4.38 -2.60
N LEU A 304 -6.57 4.50 -1.45
CA LEU A 304 -7.16 4.08 -0.18
C LEU A 304 -7.73 5.28 0.57
N VAL A 305 -8.97 5.11 1.03
CA VAL A 305 -9.66 6.00 1.97
C VAL A 305 -9.92 5.26 3.28
N ARG A 306 -9.97 5.98 4.39
CA ARG A 306 -10.37 5.40 5.67
C ARG A 306 -11.85 5.06 5.67
N THR A 307 -12.19 3.93 6.26
CA THR A 307 -13.58 3.49 6.42
C THR A 307 -14.13 4.03 7.75
N LEU A 308 -15.31 4.63 7.71
CA LEU A 308 -16.00 5.08 8.92
C LEU A 308 -16.21 3.91 9.88
N CYS A 309 -15.96 4.14 11.15
CA CYS A 309 -16.22 3.16 12.20
C CYS A 309 -17.74 2.89 12.28
N PRO A 310 -18.19 1.63 12.08
CA PRO A 310 -19.61 1.32 12.10
C PRO A 310 -20.27 1.58 13.45
N SER A 311 -19.49 1.46 14.54
CA SER A 311 -19.98 1.58 15.92
C SER A 311 -20.19 3.01 16.39
N CYS A 312 -19.54 4.02 15.77
CA CYS A 312 -19.64 5.39 16.24
C CYS A 312 -19.92 6.44 15.17
N LYS A 313 -20.03 6.06 13.89
CA LYS A 313 -20.41 7.02 12.86
C LYS A 313 -21.83 7.56 13.12
N THR A 314 -22.02 8.87 12.98
CA THR A 314 -23.34 9.50 13.16
C THR A 314 -23.79 10.20 11.89
N PRO A 315 -25.10 10.20 11.59
CA PRO A 315 -25.65 10.96 10.48
C PRO A 315 -25.41 12.46 10.66
N ILE A 316 -24.98 13.13 9.58
CA ILE A 316 -24.80 14.58 9.56
C ILE A 316 -25.43 15.20 8.32
N ARG A 317 -25.91 16.43 8.45
CA ARG A 317 -26.28 17.27 7.30
C ARG A 317 -25.14 18.24 7.00
N ARG A 318 -24.64 18.21 5.79
CA ARG A 318 -23.64 19.17 5.29
C ARG A 318 -24.39 20.31 4.57
N THR A 319 -23.92 21.53 4.77
CA THR A 319 -24.39 22.67 3.98
C THR A 319 -23.82 22.63 2.57
N GLU A 320 -24.46 23.32 1.62
CA GLU A 320 -23.95 23.45 0.25
C GLU A 320 -22.54 24.02 0.23
N ASP A 321 -22.28 25.07 1.03
CA ASP A 321 -20.96 25.70 1.13
C ASP A 321 -19.87 24.71 1.60
N GLN A 322 -20.20 23.83 2.55
CA GLN A 322 -19.28 22.80 3.02
C GLN A 322 -18.92 21.78 1.93
N LEU A 323 -19.87 21.39 1.11
CA LEU A 323 -19.64 20.47 0.00
C LEU A 323 -18.87 21.15 -1.13
N LEU A 324 -19.22 22.40 -1.46
CA LEU A 324 -18.50 23.19 -2.46
C LEU A 324 -17.04 23.47 -2.06
N ALA A 325 -16.78 23.70 -0.77
CA ALA A 325 -15.41 23.85 -0.25
C ALA A 325 -14.54 22.60 -0.47
N LEU A 326 -15.17 21.41 -0.53
CA LEU A 326 -14.54 20.16 -0.90
C LEU A 326 -14.61 19.87 -2.42
N SER A 327 -15.02 20.88 -3.20
CA SER A 327 -15.24 20.79 -4.65
C SER A 327 -16.25 19.72 -5.07
N PHE A 328 -17.22 19.37 -4.23
CA PHE A 328 -18.36 18.52 -4.59
C PHE A 328 -19.58 19.36 -4.94
N SER A 329 -20.36 18.90 -5.91
CA SER A 329 -21.68 19.45 -6.15
C SER A 329 -22.64 18.97 -5.06
N PRO A 330 -23.48 19.82 -4.47
CA PRO A 330 -24.53 19.38 -3.55
C PRO A 330 -25.41 18.27 -4.16
N LYS A 331 -25.65 18.33 -5.47
CA LYS A 331 -26.42 17.33 -6.23
C LYS A 331 -25.79 15.94 -6.20
N ASP A 332 -24.46 15.85 -6.02
CA ASP A 332 -23.77 14.55 -5.94
C ASP A 332 -24.29 13.69 -4.79
N PHE A 333 -24.87 14.32 -3.75
CA PHE A 333 -25.35 13.66 -2.54
C PHE A 333 -26.87 13.79 -2.30
N ASP A 334 -27.62 14.21 -3.33
CA ASP A 334 -29.07 14.34 -3.21
C ASP A 334 -29.72 13.03 -2.74
N GLY A 335 -30.55 13.13 -1.69
CA GLY A 335 -31.22 11.97 -1.09
C GLY A 335 -30.35 11.03 -0.27
N ALA A 336 -29.04 11.28 -0.15
CA ALA A 336 -28.12 10.45 0.62
C ALA A 336 -27.99 10.93 2.07
N THR A 337 -27.83 9.98 2.99
CA THR A 337 -27.42 10.28 4.37
C THR A 337 -25.91 10.29 4.46
N LEU A 338 -25.33 11.44 4.80
CA LEU A 338 -23.90 11.56 5.06
C LEU A 338 -23.60 11.24 6.52
N TYR A 339 -22.38 10.80 6.78
CA TYR A 339 -21.93 10.42 8.12
C TYR A 339 -20.64 11.14 8.48
N GLU A 340 -20.45 11.40 9.78
CA GLU A 340 -19.20 11.92 10.34
C GLU A 340 -18.55 10.92 11.29
N PRO A 341 -17.20 10.97 11.41
CA PRO A 341 -16.45 10.20 12.38
C PRO A 341 -16.55 10.83 13.77
N VAL A 342 -17.01 10.08 14.76
CA VAL A 342 -17.12 10.60 16.15
C VAL A 342 -15.94 10.14 16.99
N GLY A 343 -15.64 8.83 16.99
CA GLY A 343 -14.64 8.22 17.84
C GLY A 343 -15.24 7.41 18.99
N CYS A 344 -14.71 6.21 19.18
CA CYS A 344 -15.04 5.31 20.30
C CYS A 344 -13.84 4.41 20.61
N ASP A 345 -13.92 3.61 21.65
CA ASP A 345 -12.84 2.68 22.04
C ASP A 345 -12.49 1.68 20.93
N GLU A 346 -13.48 1.19 20.17
CA GLU A 346 -13.26 0.24 19.07
C GLU A 346 -12.39 0.81 17.96
N CYS A 347 -12.54 2.10 17.64
CA CYS A 347 -11.73 2.79 16.63
C CYS A 347 -10.60 3.64 17.27
N GLN A 348 -10.33 3.46 18.57
CA GLN A 348 -9.32 4.21 19.31
C GLN A 348 -9.50 5.72 19.14
N HIS A 349 -10.75 6.18 19.28
CA HIS A 349 -11.19 7.57 19.18
C HIS A 349 -10.92 8.26 17.84
N SER A 350 -10.51 7.53 16.81
CA SER A 350 -10.24 8.10 15.47
C SER A 350 -11.49 8.35 14.64
N GLY A 351 -12.61 7.67 14.97
CA GLY A 351 -13.83 7.67 14.16
C GLY A 351 -13.73 6.82 12.88
N TYR A 352 -12.58 6.20 12.60
CA TYR A 352 -12.33 5.36 11.43
C TYR A 352 -11.83 3.98 11.85
N ASN A 353 -12.17 2.96 11.08
CA ASN A 353 -11.76 1.59 11.32
C ASN A 353 -11.39 0.89 10.01
N GLY A 354 -10.08 0.84 9.72
CA GLY A 354 -9.56 0.26 8.49
C GLY A 354 -9.70 1.16 7.27
N ARG A 355 -9.45 0.58 6.10
CA ARG A 355 -9.43 1.28 4.81
C ARG A 355 -10.21 0.50 3.76
N THR A 356 -10.81 1.23 2.82
CA THR A 356 -11.36 0.70 1.57
C THR A 356 -10.71 1.40 0.39
N ALA A 357 -10.69 0.74 -0.78
CA ALA A 357 -10.13 1.38 -1.96
C ALA A 357 -11.21 2.12 -2.76
N LEU A 358 -10.85 3.22 -3.39
CA LEU A 358 -11.55 3.82 -4.51
C LEU A 358 -10.96 3.27 -5.79
N TYR A 359 -11.79 3.04 -6.79
CA TYR A 359 -11.41 2.44 -8.06
C TYR A 359 -11.86 3.26 -9.26
N GLU A 360 -11.01 3.28 -10.27
CA GLU A 360 -11.28 3.83 -11.59
C GLU A 360 -10.90 2.78 -12.62
N PHE A 361 -11.89 2.28 -13.39
CA PHE A 361 -11.72 1.25 -14.39
C PHE A 361 -11.71 1.87 -15.78
N PHE A 362 -10.54 1.97 -16.38
CA PHE A 362 -10.37 2.39 -17.77
C PHE A 362 -10.21 1.15 -18.66
N LEU A 363 -11.30 0.77 -19.33
CA LEU A 363 -11.31 -0.38 -20.25
C LEU A 363 -10.98 0.10 -21.66
N LEU A 364 -10.07 -0.60 -22.34
CA LEU A 364 -9.73 -0.31 -23.72
C LEU A 364 -10.80 -0.89 -24.66
N THR A 365 -11.98 -0.26 -24.63
CA THR A 365 -13.09 -0.56 -25.56
C THR A 365 -12.71 -0.16 -26.99
N GLN A 366 -13.46 -0.65 -28.00
CA GLN A 366 -13.20 -0.27 -29.40
C GLN A 366 -13.28 1.25 -29.62
N ALA A 367 -14.19 1.94 -28.91
CA ALA A 367 -14.30 3.40 -28.98
C ALA A 367 -13.02 4.09 -28.48
N VAL A 368 -12.48 3.65 -27.32
CA VAL A 368 -11.23 4.16 -26.78
C VAL A 368 -10.04 3.82 -27.67
N LYS A 369 -9.99 2.60 -28.20
CA LYS A 369 -8.92 2.16 -29.12
C LYS A 369 -8.87 3.01 -30.39
N ASN A 370 -10.02 3.40 -30.95
CA ASN A 370 -10.09 4.25 -32.12
C ASN A 370 -9.49 5.64 -31.86
N GLU A 371 -9.75 6.22 -30.69
CA GLU A 371 -9.14 7.51 -30.26
C GLU A 371 -7.63 7.39 -30.08
N LEU A 372 -7.15 6.28 -29.52
CA LEU A 372 -5.71 6.03 -29.33
C LEU A 372 -4.97 5.77 -30.66
N HIS A 373 -5.65 5.24 -31.71
CA HIS A 373 -5.09 5.03 -33.04
C HIS A 373 -5.04 6.30 -33.87
N GLY A 374 -5.98 7.22 -33.66
CA GLY A 374 -5.98 8.54 -34.23
C GLY A 374 -5.02 9.49 -33.53
N GLU A 375 -4.96 10.73 -33.94
CA GLU A 375 -4.31 11.81 -33.18
C GLU A 375 -5.24 12.30 -32.03
N GLY A 376 -5.94 11.35 -31.38
CA GLY A 376 -6.91 11.65 -30.33
C GLY A 376 -6.26 12.39 -29.15
N SER A 377 -6.83 13.54 -28.85
CA SER A 377 -6.39 14.33 -27.68
C SER A 377 -6.79 13.63 -26.38
N TYR A 378 -6.10 13.93 -25.27
CA TYR A 378 -6.48 13.45 -23.95
C TYR A 378 -8.00 13.64 -23.66
N PRO A 379 -8.62 14.81 -23.94
CA PRO A 379 -10.06 14.99 -23.78
C PRO A 379 -10.92 14.01 -24.59
N SER A 380 -10.56 13.71 -25.85
CA SER A 380 -11.35 12.78 -26.68
C SER A 380 -11.30 11.34 -26.18
N ILE A 381 -10.15 10.92 -25.62
CA ILE A 381 -9.99 9.63 -24.96
C ILE A 381 -10.88 9.55 -23.71
N VAL A 382 -10.89 10.61 -22.89
CA VAL A 382 -11.73 10.73 -21.70
C VAL A 382 -13.21 10.64 -22.07
N ASP A 383 -13.65 11.38 -23.11
CA ASP A 383 -15.04 11.36 -23.57
C ASP A 383 -15.47 9.97 -24.08
N ALA A 384 -14.59 9.28 -24.84
CA ALA A 384 -14.85 7.92 -25.28
C ALA A 384 -14.95 6.92 -24.11
N ALA A 385 -14.12 7.11 -23.10
CA ALA A 385 -14.17 6.31 -21.88
C ALA A 385 -15.47 6.52 -21.11
N HIS A 386 -15.89 7.77 -20.86
CA HIS A 386 -17.16 8.08 -20.20
C HIS A 386 -18.38 7.51 -20.94
N LYS A 387 -18.42 7.60 -22.26
CA LYS A 387 -19.46 6.97 -23.10
C LYS A 387 -19.48 5.44 -22.94
N SER A 388 -18.34 4.84 -22.55
CA SER A 388 -18.20 3.41 -22.30
C SER A 388 -18.46 3.01 -20.84
N GLY A 389 -18.92 3.94 -19.99
CA GLY A 389 -19.25 3.69 -18.58
C GLY A 389 -18.08 3.87 -17.60
N PHE A 390 -17.02 4.55 -18.02
CA PHE A 390 -15.92 4.94 -17.13
C PHE A 390 -16.42 5.87 -16.03
N LYS A 391 -15.97 5.60 -14.81
CA LYS A 391 -16.15 6.45 -13.64
C LYS A 391 -14.78 6.76 -13.04
N SER A 392 -14.56 8.01 -12.71
CA SER A 392 -13.34 8.47 -12.05
C SER A 392 -13.27 7.99 -10.59
N LEU A 393 -12.07 8.04 -9.99
CA LEU A 393 -11.88 7.78 -8.56
C LEU A 393 -12.82 8.62 -7.69
N ARG A 394 -13.09 9.87 -8.11
CA ARG A 394 -13.97 10.78 -7.40
C ARG A 394 -15.42 10.33 -7.42
N GLU A 395 -15.93 9.91 -8.58
CA GLU A 395 -17.28 9.39 -8.74
C GLU A 395 -17.49 8.10 -7.97
N ASP A 396 -16.50 7.18 -7.95
CA ASP A 396 -16.54 5.99 -7.08
C ASP A 396 -16.55 6.39 -5.60
N GLY A 397 -15.78 7.42 -5.25
CA GLY A 397 -15.75 7.99 -3.90
C GLY A 397 -17.12 8.52 -3.46
N ILE A 398 -17.81 9.26 -4.34
CA ILE A 398 -19.18 9.77 -4.09
C ILE A 398 -20.14 8.61 -3.78
N GLU A 399 -20.09 7.54 -4.57
CA GLU A 399 -20.92 6.35 -4.32
C GLU A 399 -20.63 5.73 -2.94
N LYS A 400 -19.35 5.63 -2.56
CA LYS A 400 -18.97 5.08 -1.24
C LYS A 400 -19.36 6.00 -0.07
N VAL A 401 -19.35 7.30 -0.27
CA VAL A 401 -19.88 8.26 0.70
C VAL A 401 -21.39 8.07 0.86
N LYS A 402 -22.16 7.93 -0.23
CA LYS A 402 -23.60 7.65 -0.19
C LYS A 402 -23.92 6.36 0.55
N LEU A 403 -23.06 5.34 0.41
CA LEU A 403 -23.19 4.07 1.14
C LEU A 403 -22.75 4.16 2.62
N GLY A 404 -22.26 5.32 3.07
CA GLY A 404 -21.78 5.53 4.44
C GLY A 404 -20.52 4.75 4.78
N HIS A 405 -19.68 4.43 3.77
CA HIS A 405 -18.41 3.75 3.96
C HIS A 405 -17.30 4.72 4.36
N THR A 406 -17.33 5.95 3.85
CA THR A 406 -16.29 6.97 4.08
C THR A 406 -16.92 8.36 4.10
N THR A 407 -16.09 9.40 4.22
CA THR A 407 -16.57 10.80 4.25
C THR A 407 -16.16 11.57 3.00
N PRO A 408 -16.84 12.69 2.68
CA PRO A 408 -16.42 13.56 1.58
C PRO A 408 -14.99 14.07 1.73
N GLU A 409 -14.54 14.35 2.96
CA GLU A 409 -13.19 14.82 3.25
C GLU A 409 -12.12 13.79 2.87
N GLU A 410 -12.37 12.51 3.16
CA GLU A 410 -11.45 11.42 2.79
C GLU A 410 -11.36 11.26 1.27
N VAL A 411 -12.51 11.33 0.57
CA VAL A 411 -12.52 11.27 -0.90
C VAL A 411 -11.77 12.47 -1.48
N PHE A 412 -12.06 13.68 -1.00
CA PHE A 412 -11.36 14.90 -1.42
C PHE A 412 -9.84 14.78 -1.22
N ARG A 413 -9.40 14.35 -0.04
CA ARG A 413 -7.97 14.19 0.30
C ARG A 413 -7.18 13.35 -0.71
N VAL A 414 -7.79 12.29 -1.26
CA VAL A 414 -7.09 11.35 -2.15
C VAL A 414 -7.37 11.58 -3.63
N THR A 415 -8.39 12.37 -3.97
CA THR A 415 -8.78 12.65 -5.36
C THR A 415 -8.46 14.07 -5.80
N GLN A 416 -7.79 14.87 -4.95
CA GLN A 416 -7.24 16.15 -5.39
C GLN A 416 -6.27 15.90 -6.53
N VAL A 417 -6.59 16.39 -7.70
CA VAL A 417 -5.65 16.47 -8.81
C VAL A 417 -4.65 17.56 -8.44
N SER A 418 -3.37 17.22 -8.39
CA SER A 418 -2.29 18.20 -8.27
C SER A 418 -2.24 19.01 -9.58
N GLY A 419 -3.10 20.00 -9.64
CA GLY A 419 -3.23 20.85 -10.80
C GLY A 419 -3.59 22.26 -10.34
N TYR A 420 -2.64 22.90 -9.71
CA TYR A 420 -2.39 24.37 -9.74
C TYR A 420 -0.98 24.62 -9.24
#